data_ce85f63a494bfead9cb8921ca9bfee37
#
_entry.id   ce85f63a494bfead9cb8921ca9bfee37
#
_cell.length_a   1.000
_cell.length_b   1.000
_cell.length_c   1.000
_cell.angle_alpha   90.00
_cell.angle_beta   90.00
_cell.angle_gamma   90.00
#
_symmetry.space_group_name_H-M   'P 1'
#
loop_
_entity.id
_entity.type
_entity.pdbx_description
1 polymer ?
#
loop_
_entity_poly.entity_id
_entity_poly.type
_entity_poly.pdbx_seq_one_letter_code
_entity_poly.pdbx_strand_id
1 'polypeptide(L)'
;HAGQIYNLESNDGTSYRLNISPGSKISNGEVIADLTDERFRTKTGGLVKYAPGLSVKKARSSKNGFEVSQGGTLLWIPQETHEINKDISLLMIEDMKWIEAGTEVVKDIFSQTSGIVTVTQKNDILREITVRNGTFHECDDEEVLNRFTEEGNLVNPGEKILDGVDNKEILFVQKLETPKCRGLLLRTVEEFTIPDQAELPQQSHVKQEKGPHLGLKAIQRLTYKDGELIKSVEGVELLRTHLSIESFDATPQMTIDVESVEDKTDATINRLNLVILESILVRRDTISDSSHGSTHTELQVNNDQLVKAGDVIATTQILCKEKGLVQLPNVVDDEPIRRLIVEREEDKINIKISDKPIVKVGDRVVDGDLISKSVKSTSCGEIEEIANGSVTLRLGRPYMVSPDSVLHVKDGDLVLRGDGLALLVFERQKTGDIVQGLPRIEELLEARRPRDSAILCK
;
A
#
# COMPACT_ATOMS: atom_id res chain seq x y z
N HIS A 1 -27.19 -0.37 -8.09
CA HIS A 1 -26.94 0.32 -9.35
C HIS A 1 -25.62 1.10 -9.22
N ALA A 2 -24.78 1.06 -10.24
CA ALA A 2 -23.52 1.79 -10.25
C ALA A 2 -23.79 3.29 -10.11
N GLY A 3 -23.17 3.93 -9.09
CA GLY A 3 -23.31 5.37 -8.81
C GLY A 3 -24.32 5.74 -7.71
N GLN A 4 -25.00 4.79 -7.12
CA GLN A 4 -25.91 5.06 -6.00
C GLN A 4 -25.09 5.17 -4.69
N ILE A 5 -25.31 6.23 -3.94
CA ILE A 5 -24.66 6.46 -2.65
C ILE A 5 -25.55 5.87 -1.56
N TYR A 6 -24.99 5.01 -0.73
CA TYR A 6 -25.69 4.42 0.41
C TYR A 6 -25.14 5.02 1.70
N ASN A 7 -26.03 5.34 2.62
CA ASN A 7 -25.68 5.85 3.94
C ASN A 7 -26.13 4.87 5.01
N LEU A 8 -25.32 4.70 6.06
CA LEU A 8 -25.62 3.92 7.24
C LEU A 8 -25.80 4.88 8.42
N GLU A 9 -26.98 4.87 9.02
CA GLU A 9 -27.28 5.76 10.14
C GLU A 9 -26.91 5.13 11.46
N SER A 10 -26.33 5.94 12.36
CA SER A 10 -26.04 5.59 13.74
C SER A 10 -27.16 6.08 14.67
N ASN A 11 -27.15 5.63 15.94
CA ASN A 11 -28.16 5.99 16.93
C ASN A 11 -28.19 7.48 17.27
N ASP A 12 -27.09 8.19 17.07
CA ASP A 12 -26.95 9.64 17.29
C ASP A 12 -27.37 10.49 16.08
N GLY A 13 -27.86 9.85 15.02
CA GLY A 13 -28.23 10.53 13.78
C GLY A 13 -27.06 10.82 12.85
N THR A 14 -25.85 10.34 13.16
CA THR A 14 -24.72 10.46 12.25
C THR A 14 -24.81 9.45 11.11
N SER A 15 -24.38 9.85 9.92
CA SER A 15 -24.54 9.07 8.70
C SER A 15 -23.19 8.71 8.09
N TYR A 16 -22.88 7.42 8.01
CA TYR A 16 -21.70 6.90 7.34
C TYR A 16 -21.98 6.70 5.85
N ARG A 17 -21.16 7.25 5.02
CA ARG A 17 -21.23 7.05 3.57
C ARG A 17 -20.48 5.77 3.18
N LEU A 18 -21.17 4.85 2.53
CA LEU A 18 -20.60 3.60 2.06
C LEU A 18 -19.64 3.85 0.88
N ASN A 19 -18.41 3.34 0.98
CA ASN A 19 -17.35 3.51 -0.04
C ASN A 19 -17.25 2.33 -1.01
N ILE A 20 -17.99 1.27 -0.75
CA ILE A 20 -17.95 0.03 -1.50
C ILE A 20 -19.27 -0.21 -2.23
N SER A 21 -19.22 -0.95 -3.32
CA SER A 21 -20.39 -1.30 -4.11
C SER A 21 -20.96 -2.66 -3.70
N PRO A 22 -22.27 -2.87 -3.81
CA PRO A 22 -22.87 -4.19 -3.60
C PRO A 22 -22.19 -5.27 -4.44
N GLY A 23 -21.97 -6.44 -3.88
CA GLY A 23 -21.26 -7.56 -4.52
C GLY A 23 -19.72 -7.46 -4.44
N SER A 24 -19.16 -6.40 -3.84
CA SER A 24 -17.71 -6.27 -3.65
C SER A 24 -17.19 -7.29 -2.65
N LYS A 25 -16.02 -7.85 -2.95
CA LYS A 25 -15.27 -8.69 -2.00
C LYS A 25 -14.56 -7.79 -1.00
N ILE A 26 -14.64 -8.16 0.26
CA ILE A 26 -14.08 -7.41 1.37
C ILE A 26 -13.08 -8.26 2.12
N SER A 27 -11.99 -7.63 2.51
CA SER A 27 -10.95 -8.21 3.34
C SER A 27 -11.13 -7.83 4.81
N ASN A 28 -10.61 -8.64 5.72
CA ASN A 28 -10.61 -8.31 7.15
C ASN A 28 -9.82 -7.01 7.40
N GLY A 29 -10.45 -6.07 8.13
CA GLY A 29 -9.89 -4.75 8.42
C GLY A 29 -10.04 -3.73 7.30
N GLU A 30 -10.73 -4.06 6.21
CA GLU A 30 -11.01 -3.13 5.12
C GLU A 30 -12.01 -2.06 5.52
N VAL A 31 -11.75 -0.82 5.09
CA VAL A 31 -12.67 0.31 5.35
C VAL A 31 -13.83 0.25 4.37
N ILE A 32 -15.03 0.14 4.91
CA ILE A 32 -16.26 0.00 4.13
C ILE A 32 -17.05 1.31 4.00
N ALA A 33 -16.92 2.19 4.98
CA ALA A 33 -17.63 3.46 5.00
C ALA A 33 -16.84 4.54 5.72
N ASP A 34 -17.12 5.78 5.38
CA ASP A 34 -16.53 6.97 6.00
C ASP A 34 -17.62 7.88 6.56
N LEU A 35 -17.35 8.46 7.71
CA LEU A 35 -18.16 9.52 8.29
C LEU A 35 -17.41 10.83 8.20
N THR A 36 -18.01 11.80 7.52
CA THR A 36 -17.59 13.20 7.57
C THR A 36 -18.53 13.92 8.53
N ASP A 37 -17.98 14.33 9.67
CA ASP A 37 -18.75 14.99 10.72
C ASP A 37 -18.48 16.50 10.68
N GLU A 38 -19.50 17.26 10.35
CA GLU A 38 -19.41 18.72 10.30
C GLU A 38 -19.02 19.36 11.66
N ARG A 39 -19.22 18.65 12.76
CA ARG A 39 -18.80 19.09 14.10
C ARG A 39 -17.26 19.22 14.22
N PHE A 40 -16.50 18.47 13.40
CA PHE A 40 -15.04 18.50 13.35
C PHE A 40 -14.50 19.25 12.13
N ARG A 41 -15.29 20.15 11.56
CA ARG A 41 -14.89 21.00 10.46
C ARG A 41 -14.67 22.43 10.94
N THR A 42 -13.54 22.99 10.60
CA THR A 42 -13.19 24.38 10.92
C THR A 42 -13.73 25.34 9.85
N LYS A 43 -13.71 26.63 10.13
CA LYS A 43 -14.13 27.66 9.18
C LYS A 43 -13.00 28.14 8.27
N THR A 44 -11.77 28.14 8.78
CA THR A 44 -10.56 28.57 8.07
C THR A 44 -9.43 27.61 8.34
N GLY A 45 -8.28 27.80 7.71
CA GLY A 45 -7.03 27.21 8.15
C GLY A 45 -6.65 27.59 9.57
N GLY A 46 -5.55 27.06 10.07
CA GLY A 46 -5.11 27.32 11.43
C GLY A 46 -3.98 26.42 11.91
N LEU A 47 -3.68 26.50 13.19
CA LEU A 47 -2.67 25.70 13.87
C LEU A 47 -3.36 24.65 14.73
N VAL A 48 -2.93 23.39 14.57
CA VAL A 48 -3.39 22.26 15.40
C VAL A 48 -2.52 22.11 16.63
N LYS A 49 -3.13 21.93 17.80
CA LYS A 49 -2.45 21.51 19.03
C LYS A 49 -3.24 20.40 19.71
N TYR A 50 -2.53 19.43 20.27
CA TYR A 50 -3.14 18.37 21.05
C TYR A 50 -3.07 18.70 22.53
N ALA A 51 -4.23 18.69 23.21
CA ALA A 51 -4.25 18.84 24.66
C ALA A 51 -3.71 17.58 25.34
N PRO A 52 -3.19 17.70 26.58
CA PRO A 52 -2.78 16.54 27.36
C PRO A 52 -3.93 15.53 27.49
N GLY A 53 -3.62 14.26 27.22
CA GLY A 53 -4.60 13.17 27.23
C GLY A 53 -4.98 12.63 25.85
N LEU A 54 -4.93 13.45 24.80
CA LEU A 54 -5.14 12.99 23.43
C LEU A 54 -3.91 12.21 22.95
N SER A 55 -4.10 10.95 22.58
CA SER A 55 -3.03 10.08 22.10
C SER A 55 -3.34 9.53 20.73
N VAL A 56 -2.33 9.57 19.85
CA VAL A 56 -2.47 9.10 18.46
C VAL A 56 -1.33 8.17 18.07
N LYS A 57 -1.61 7.27 17.14
CA LYS A 57 -0.62 6.39 16.52
C LYS A 57 -0.55 6.73 15.03
N LYS A 58 0.65 6.72 14.47
CA LYS A 58 0.81 6.89 13.02
C LYS A 58 0.15 5.72 12.29
N ALA A 59 -0.77 6.01 11.38
CA ALA A 59 -1.38 4.98 10.55
C ALA A 59 -0.33 4.25 9.71
N ARG A 60 -0.55 2.96 9.41
CA ARG A 60 0.39 2.13 8.64
C ARG A 60 0.69 2.70 7.24
N SER A 61 -0.23 3.47 6.67
CA SER A 61 -0.01 4.22 5.43
C SER A 61 0.13 5.71 5.75
N SER A 62 1.22 6.33 5.30
CA SER A 62 1.50 7.76 5.55
C SER A 62 0.45 8.73 4.99
N LYS A 63 -0.38 8.29 4.06
CA LYS A 63 -1.49 9.07 3.48
C LYS A 63 -2.77 9.07 4.32
N ASN A 64 -2.84 8.26 5.37
CA ASN A 64 -4.08 7.99 6.10
C ASN A 64 -4.18 8.70 7.46
N GLY A 65 -3.36 9.73 7.71
CA GLY A 65 -3.42 10.51 8.95
C GLY A 65 -2.94 9.77 10.20
N PHE A 66 -3.44 10.21 11.36
CA PHE A 66 -3.03 9.73 12.68
C PHE A 66 -4.23 9.05 13.35
N GLU A 67 -4.13 7.76 13.65
CA GLU A 67 -5.18 6.99 14.30
C GLU A 67 -5.26 7.36 15.79
N VAL A 68 -6.44 7.73 16.25
CA VAL A 68 -6.70 8.05 17.66
C VAL A 68 -6.64 6.76 18.49
N SER A 69 -5.74 6.71 19.45
CA SER A 69 -5.62 5.58 20.39
C SER A 69 -6.28 5.87 21.72
N GLN A 70 -6.41 7.12 22.09
CA GLN A 70 -7.13 7.60 23.26
C GLN A 70 -7.74 8.95 22.90
N GLY A 71 -9.01 9.14 23.13
CA GLY A 71 -9.72 10.38 22.93
C GLY A 71 -9.21 11.49 23.83
N GLY A 72 -9.65 12.69 23.57
CA GLY A 72 -9.21 13.88 24.31
C GLY A 72 -9.60 15.13 23.58
N THR A 73 -8.96 16.25 23.91
CA THR A 73 -9.26 17.55 23.31
C THR A 73 -8.22 17.90 22.26
N LEU A 74 -8.69 18.27 21.08
CA LEU A 74 -7.91 18.90 20.04
C LEU A 74 -8.16 20.40 20.07
N LEU A 75 -7.11 21.18 20.09
CA LEU A 75 -7.13 22.63 20.16
C LEU A 75 -6.83 23.18 18.76
N TRP A 76 -7.71 24.04 18.29
CA TRP A 76 -7.59 24.71 17.00
C TRP A 76 -7.41 26.19 17.19
N ILE A 77 -6.35 26.75 16.65
CA ILE A 77 -6.06 28.17 16.67
C ILE A 77 -6.32 28.71 15.24
N PRO A 78 -7.48 29.33 14.98
CA PRO A 78 -7.86 29.77 13.64
C PRO A 78 -6.88 30.77 13.03
N GLN A 79 -6.57 30.59 11.75
CA GLN A 79 -5.68 31.48 11.01
C GLN A 79 -6.02 31.38 9.53
N GLU A 80 -6.47 32.48 8.97
CA GLU A 80 -6.73 32.55 7.54
C GLU A 80 -5.44 32.81 6.78
N THR A 81 -5.14 32.02 5.77
CA THR A 81 -3.92 32.16 4.98
C THR A 81 -4.23 32.08 3.49
N HIS A 82 -3.96 33.21 2.81
CA HIS A 82 -4.07 33.30 1.36
C HIS A 82 -2.68 33.06 0.73
N GLU A 83 -2.55 32.01 -0.05
CA GLU A 83 -1.39 31.79 -0.89
C GLU A 83 -1.59 32.53 -2.21
N ILE A 84 -0.73 33.52 -2.49
CA ILE A 84 -0.90 34.47 -3.58
C ILE A 84 0.37 34.46 -4.45
N ASN A 85 0.18 34.76 -5.73
CA ASN A 85 1.29 34.99 -6.64
C ASN A 85 0.97 36.23 -7.52
N LYS A 86 0.93 37.40 -6.87
CA LYS A 86 0.61 38.67 -7.50
C LYS A 86 1.68 39.69 -7.18
N ASP A 87 1.71 40.77 -7.98
CA ASP A 87 2.61 41.89 -7.75
C ASP A 87 2.22 42.63 -6.45
N ILE A 88 3.23 43.14 -5.72
CA ILE A 88 3.04 43.85 -4.46
C ILE A 88 2.21 45.13 -4.64
N SER A 89 2.23 45.74 -5.83
CA SER A 89 1.43 46.94 -6.14
C SER A 89 -0.09 46.74 -6.00
N LEU A 90 -0.54 45.49 -6.00
CA LEU A 90 -1.94 45.12 -5.82
C LEU A 90 -2.35 44.94 -4.35
N LEU A 91 -1.41 45.10 -3.41
CA LEU A 91 -1.66 45.00 -1.97
C LEU A 91 -2.48 46.22 -1.54
N MET A 92 -3.64 46.01 -0.87
CA MET A 92 -4.54 47.04 -0.43
C MET A 92 -4.43 47.37 1.06
N ILE A 93 -3.61 46.61 1.78
CA ILE A 93 -3.45 46.71 3.23
C ILE A 93 -1.98 46.90 3.62
N GLU A 94 -1.78 47.37 4.84
CA GLU A 94 -0.45 47.48 5.43
C GLU A 94 -0.11 46.25 6.27
N ASP A 95 1.16 45.82 6.22
CA ASP A 95 1.68 44.75 7.07
C ASP A 95 1.56 45.14 8.56
N MET A 96 1.21 44.16 9.40
CA MET A 96 1.00 44.30 10.86
C MET A 96 -0.17 45.22 11.25
N LYS A 97 -1.10 45.48 10.35
CA LYS A 97 -2.32 46.22 10.65
C LYS A 97 -3.49 45.31 10.97
N TRP A 98 -4.33 45.74 11.90
CA TRP A 98 -5.58 45.03 12.18
C TRP A 98 -6.64 45.39 11.11
N ILE A 99 -7.33 44.36 10.62
CA ILE A 99 -8.39 44.45 9.61
C ILE A 99 -9.67 43.79 10.07
N GLU A 100 -10.80 44.23 9.52
CA GLU A 100 -12.11 43.61 9.71
C GLU A 100 -12.36 42.54 8.65
N ALA A 101 -13.22 41.56 8.97
CA ALA A 101 -13.71 40.61 8.00
C ALA A 101 -14.40 41.35 6.83
N GLY A 102 -14.13 40.87 5.59
CA GLY A 102 -14.61 41.53 4.37
C GLY A 102 -13.70 42.62 3.84
N THR A 103 -12.57 42.91 4.48
CA THR A 103 -11.58 43.86 3.96
C THR A 103 -10.89 43.28 2.73
N GLU A 104 -10.75 44.07 1.69
CA GLU A 104 -9.97 43.71 0.49
C GLU A 104 -8.47 43.75 0.84
N VAL A 105 -7.86 42.57 0.87
CA VAL A 105 -6.42 42.38 1.24
C VAL A 105 -5.51 42.56 0.03
N VAL A 106 -5.91 42.03 -1.10
CA VAL A 106 -5.31 42.25 -2.41
C VAL A 106 -6.44 42.42 -3.40
N LYS A 107 -6.18 43.05 -4.52
CA LYS A 107 -7.20 43.28 -5.54
C LYS A 107 -7.99 41.99 -5.86
N ASP A 108 -9.32 42.04 -5.66
CA ASP A 108 -10.28 40.96 -5.84
C ASP A 108 -10.15 39.80 -4.83
N ILE A 109 -9.44 39.99 -3.69
CA ILE A 109 -9.31 39.02 -2.61
C ILE A 109 -9.69 39.67 -1.29
N PHE A 110 -10.66 39.08 -0.59
CA PHE A 110 -11.23 39.59 0.64
C PHE A 110 -10.92 38.65 1.82
N SER A 111 -10.65 39.26 2.99
CA SER A 111 -10.51 38.50 4.22
C SER A 111 -11.86 37.96 4.69
N GLN A 112 -11.88 36.74 5.19
CA GLN A 112 -13.07 36.12 5.81
C GLN A 112 -13.14 36.40 7.31
N THR A 113 -11.99 36.70 7.94
CA THR A 113 -11.88 36.91 9.38
C THR A 113 -11.25 38.24 9.70
N SER A 114 -11.54 38.75 10.92
CA SER A 114 -10.89 39.93 11.46
C SER A 114 -9.62 39.57 12.23
N GLY A 115 -8.58 40.39 12.11
CA GLY A 115 -7.34 40.11 12.83
C GLY A 115 -6.15 40.93 12.36
N ILE A 116 -4.98 40.62 12.87
CA ILE A 116 -3.70 41.19 12.45
C ILE A 116 -3.20 40.52 11.19
N VAL A 117 -2.87 41.31 10.20
CA VAL A 117 -2.32 40.85 8.92
C VAL A 117 -0.81 40.72 8.99
N THR A 118 -0.30 39.67 8.43
CA THR A 118 1.13 39.51 8.13
C THR A 118 1.31 39.23 6.64
N VAL A 119 2.18 40.02 6.00
CA VAL A 119 2.46 39.90 4.57
C VAL A 119 3.83 39.27 4.35
N THR A 120 3.85 38.17 3.65
CA THR A 120 5.10 37.53 3.22
C THR A 120 5.32 37.79 1.73
N GLN A 121 6.45 38.43 1.40
CA GLN A 121 6.85 38.74 0.03
C GLN A 121 8.22 38.14 -0.30
N LYS A 122 8.43 37.91 -1.57
CA LYS A 122 9.76 37.53 -2.10
C LYS A 122 10.02 38.38 -3.35
N ASN A 123 11.00 39.27 -3.27
CA ASN A 123 11.20 40.37 -4.22
C ASN A 123 9.89 41.21 -4.29
N ASP A 124 9.44 41.59 -5.46
CA ASP A 124 8.22 42.39 -5.65
C ASP A 124 6.96 41.52 -5.82
N ILE A 125 7.01 40.26 -5.43
CA ILE A 125 5.90 39.29 -5.56
C ILE A 125 5.38 38.95 -4.17
N LEU A 126 4.08 39.17 -3.94
CA LEU A 126 3.35 38.69 -2.79
C LEU A 126 3.30 37.14 -2.83
N ARG A 127 3.63 36.53 -1.72
CA ARG A 127 3.59 35.05 -1.60
C ARG A 127 2.47 34.59 -0.69
N GLU A 128 2.29 35.28 0.41
CA GLU A 128 1.35 34.83 1.43
C GLU A 128 0.83 36.06 2.20
N ILE A 129 -0.47 36.05 2.45
CA ILE A 129 -1.11 36.96 3.37
C ILE A 129 -1.81 36.17 4.43
N THR A 130 -1.46 36.39 5.66
CA THR A 130 -2.00 35.67 6.81
C THR A 130 -2.75 36.62 7.69
N VAL A 131 -4.01 36.30 8.02
CA VAL A 131 -4.84 37.04 8.97
C VAL A 131 -4.91 36.21 10.24
N ARG A 132 -4.36 36.71 11.33
CA ARG A 132 -4.38 36.09 12.66
C ARG A 132 -5.44 36.75 13.49
N ASN A 133 -6.52 36.03 13.76
CA ASN A 133 -7.58 36.56 14.64
C ASN A 133 -7.09 36.62 16.09
N GLY A 134 -7.58 37.62 16.82
CA GLY A 134 -7.23 37.87 18.21
C GLY A 134 -7.20 39.34 18.59
N THR A 135 -6.97 39.62 19.86
CA THR A 135 -6.80 40.95 20.40
C THR A 135 -5.32 41.24 20.64
N PHE A 136 -4.86 42.36 20.13
CA PHE A 136 -3.49 42.78 20.35
C PHE A 136 -3.42 43.73 21.56
N HIS A 137 -2.46 43.47 22.45
CA HIS A 137 -2.15 44.29 23.60
C HIS A 137 -0.72 44.76 23.51
N GLU A 138 -0.55 46.09 23.40
CA GLU A 138 0.79 46.67 23.48
C GLU A 138 1.39 46.40 24.84
N CYS A 139 2.63 45.97 24.87
CA CYS A 139 3.35 45.67 26.07
C CYS A 139 4.86 45.94 25.86
N ASP A 140 5.42 46.80 26.70
CA ASP A 140 6.86 47.11 26.73
C ASP A 140 7.61 46.41 27.85
N ASP A 141 6.88 45.70 28.74
CA ASP A 141 7.46 44.96 29.85
C ASP A 141 8.21 43.72 29.36
N GLU A 142 9.52 43.73 29.46
CA GLU A 142 10.38 42.65 29.03
C GLU A 142 10.21 41.36 29.84
N GLU A 143 9.86 41.46 31.13
CA GLU A 143 9.61 40.28 31.94
C GLU A 143 8.36 39.53 31.47
N VAL A 144 7.34 40.26 31.09
CA VAL A 144 6.09 39.71 30.55
C VAL A 144 6.33 39.12 29.15
N LEU A 145 6.99 39.90 28.27
CA LEU A 145 7.26 39.49 26.89
C LEU A 145 8.14 38.23 26.81
N ASN A 146 9.12 38.07 27.71
CA ASN A 146 10.02 36.92 27.74
C ASN A 146 9.36 35.63 28.25
N ARG A 147 8.16 35.71 28.81
CA ARG A 147 7.35 34.53 29.18
C ARG A 147 6.74 33.85 27.97
N PHE A 148 6.60 34.56 26.86
CA PHE A 148 5.94 34.08 25.64
C PHE A 148 6.90 34.05 24.46
N THR A 149 6.64 33.15 23.53
CA THR A 149 7.44 32.98 22.32
C THR A 149 6.73 33.55 21.08
N GLU A 150 7.48 33.79 20.03
CA GLU A 150 6.92 34.15 18.73
C GLU A 150 6.07 33.03 18.12
N GLU A 151 6.44 31.76 18.42
CA GLU A 151 5.68 30.59 18.01
C GLU A 151 4.33 30.48 18.73
N GLY A 152 4.23 31.08 19.93
CA GLY A 152 3.03 31.11 20.74
C GLY A 152 2.97 30.02 21.79
N ASN A 153 2.32 30.34 22.90
CA ASN A 153 2.13 29.46 24.06
C ASN A 153 0.63 29.37 24.40
N LEU A 154 0.21 28.17 24.81
CA LEU A 154 -1.12 27.98 25.35
C LEU A 154 -1.15 28.44 26.82
N VAL A 155 -2.16 29.20 27.17
CA VAL A 155 -2.40 29.72 28.52
C VAL A 155 -3.76 29.22 29.00
N ASN A 156 -3.78 28.58 30.18
CA ASN A 156 -4.99 28.03 30.75
C ASN A 156 -5.87 29.10 31.41
N PRO A 157 -7.17 28.85 31.56
CA PRO A 157 -8.06 29.74 32.28
C PRO A 157 -7.55 30.08 33.68
N GLY A 158 -7.56 31.37 34.04
CA GLY A 158 -7.12 31.86 35.34
C GLY A 158 -5.61 32.12 35.47
N GLU A 159 -4.78 31.79 34.48
CA GLU A 159 -3.38 32.18 34.46
C GLU A 159 -3.24 33.66 34.09
N LYS A 160 -2.43 34.40 34.85
CA LYS A 160 -2.21 35.82 34.61
C LYS A 160 -1.34 36.04 33.36
N ILE A 161 -1.87 36.76 32.37
CA ILE A 161 -1.16 37.09 31.14
C ILE A 161 -0.64 38.53 31.27
N LEU A 162 -1.53 39.50 31.49
CA LEU A 162 -1.29 40.92 31.66
C LEU A 162 -2.12 41.45 32.80
N ASP A 163 -1.74 42.59 33.38
CA ASP A 163 -2.58 43.28 34.35
C ASP A 163 -3.85 43.80 33.69
N GLY A 164 -5.01 43.39 34.24
CA GLY A 164 -6.31 43.80 33.71
C GLY A 164 -6.89 42.93 32.60
N VAL A 165 -6.22 41.82 32.23
CA VAL A 165 -6.74 40.84 31.28
C VAL A 165 -7.09 39.57 32.00
N ASP A 166 -8.39 39.33 32.22
CA ASP A 166 -8.92 38.09 32.78
C ASP A 166 -9.19 37.09 31.66
N ASN A 167 -8.54 35.95 31.67
CA ASN A 167 -8.84 34.87 30.76
C ASN A 167 -9.76 33.84 31.43
N LYS A 168 -10.92 33.60 30.82
CA LYS A 168 -11.91 32.62 31.23
C LYS A 168 -11.84 31.33 30.40
N GLU A 169 -11.16 31.40 29.27
CA GLU A 169 -11.02 30.34 28.29
C GLU A 169 -9.55 30.07 27.98
N ILE A 170 -9.24 28.97 27.31
CA ILE A 170 -7.88 28.71 26.83
C ILE A 170 -7.54 29.74 25.76
N LEU A 171 -6.41 30.42 25.92
CA LEU A 171 -5.90 31.38 24.98
C LEU A 171 -4.56 30.92 24.39
N PHE A 172 -4.33 31.27 23.13
CA PHE A 172 -3.02 31.11 22.50
C PHE A 172 -2.36 32.48 22.40
N VAL A 173 -1.29 32.67 23.16
CA VAL A 173 -0.60 33.95 23.28
C VAL A 173 0.67 33.93 22.46
N GLN A 174 0.80 34.86 21.52
CA GLN A 174 1.98 35.03 20.67
C GLN A 174 2.66 36.37 20.96
N LYS A 175 3.98 36.32 21.14
CA LYS A 175 4.81 37.52 21.18
C LYS A 175 4.94 38.08 19.76
N LEU A 176 4.65 39.36 19.60
CA LEU A 176 4.89 40.11 18.36
C LEU A 176 5.91 41.18 18.65
N GLU A 177 7.07 41.07 18.01
CA GLU A 177 8.17 42.04 18.17
C GLU A 177 8.66 42.47 16.78
N THR A 178 8.06 43.56 16.30
CA THR A 178 8.41 44.19 15.02
C THR A 178 8.68 45.64 15.22
N PRO A 179 9.38 46.34 14.30
CA PRO A 179 9.64 47.76 14.42
C PRO A 179 8.37 48.65 14.53
N LYS A 180 7.23 48.13 14.13
CA LYS A 180 5.94 48.84 14.11
C LYS A 180 5.01 48.44 15.26
N CYS A 181 5.26 47.27 15.91
CA CYS A 181 4.32 46.67 16.83
C CYS A 181 5.07 45.79 17.83
N ARG A 182 4.98 46.10 19.14
CA ARG A 182 5.58 45.34 20.22
C ARG A 182 4.50 45.01 21.26
N GLY A 183 4.28 43.73 21.52
CA GLY A 183 3.26 43.30 22.45
C GLY A 183 2.85 41.87 22.33
N LEU A 184 1.69 41.54 22.86
CA LEU A 184 1.13 40.20 22.87
C LEU A 184 -0.17 40.15 22.05
N LEU A 185 -0.25 39.14 21.17
CA LEU A 185 -1.47 38.79 20.46
C LEU A 185 -2.15 37.68 21.18
N LEU A 186 -3.33 37.91 21.75
CA LEU A 186 -4.16 36.93 22.42
C LEU A 186 -5.18 36.39 21.43
N ARG A 187 -5.04 35.11 21.12
CA ARG A 187 -5.89 34.43 20.14
C ARG A 187 -6.83 33.46 20.82
N THR A 188 -8.07 33.41 20.35
CA THR A 188 -9.05 32.42 20.80
C THR A 188 -8.68 31.02 20.29
N VAL A 189 -8.96 30.03 21.09
CA VAL A 189 -8.76 28.64 20.77
C VAL A 189 -10.10 27.94 20.71
N GLU A 190 -10.35 27.24 19.62
CA GLU A 190 -11.53 26.40 19.47
C GLU A 190 -11.19 24.99 19.98
N GLU A 191 -12.06 24.41 20.80
CA GLU A 191 -11.86 23.11 21.42
C GLU A 191 -12.75 22.07 20.74
N PHE A 192 -12.16 20.98 20.25
CA PHE A 192 -12.86 19.85 19.67
C PHE A 192 -12.66 18.62 20.55
N THR A 193 -13.72 18.15 21.20
CA THR A 193 -13.67 16.95 22.01
C THR A 193 -13.80 15.71 21.15
N ILE A 194 -12.75 14.89 21.12
CA ILE A 194 -12.70 13.63 20.39
C ILE A 194 -13.03 12.51 21.36
N PRO A 195 -14.08 11.72 21.12
CA PRO A 195 -14.44 10.61 22.00
C PRO A 195 -13.41 9.46 21.88
N ASP A 196 -13.29 8.65 22.94
CA ASP A 196 -12.43 7.46 22.93
C ASP A 196 -12.84 6.46 21.83
N GLN A 197 -14.12 6.37 21.59
CA GLN A 197 -14.68 5.49 20.55
C GLN A 197 -15.78 6.24 19.80
N ALA A 198 -15.78 6.10 18.48
CA ALA A 198 -16.88 6.59 17.67
C ALA A 198 -18.10 5.68 17.80
N GLU A 199 -19.28 6.25 17.69
CA GLU A 199 -20.50 5.47 17.66
C GLU A 199 -20.60 4.64 16.40
N LEU A 200 -21.09 3.41 16.57
CA LEU A 200 -21.27 2.48 15.47
C LEU A 200 -22.72 2.57 14.93
N PRO A 201 -22.92 2.28 13.64
CA PRO A 201 -24.27 2.08 13.09
C PRO A 201 -25.03 1.01 13.88
N GLN A 202 -26.36 1.13 13.90
CA GLN A 202 -27.21 0.12 14.52
C GLN A 202 -26.95 -1.25 13.91
N GLN A 203 -26.62 -2.21 14.78
CA GLN A 203 -26.46 -3.60 14.37
C GLN A 203 -27.73 -4.36 14.77
N SER A 204 -28.44 -4.94 13.79
CA SER A 204 -29.47 -5.90 14.13
C SER A 204 -28.79 -7.20 14.58
N HIS A 205 -28.93 -7.53 15.85
CA HIS A 205 -28.42 -8.78 16.40
C HIS A 205 -29.27 -9.95 15.86
N VAL A 206 -28.88 -10.48 14.71
CA VAL A 206 -29.27 -11.83 14.37
C VAL A 206 -28.42 -12.72 15.27
N LYS A 207 -29.07 -13.50 16.15
CA LYS A 207 -28.38 -14.52 16.96
C LYS A 207 -27.73 -15.53 16.02
N GLN A 208 -26.47 -15.30 15.68
CA GLN A 208 -25.66 -16.30 15.01
C GLN A 208 -25.16 -17.28 16.07
N GLU A 209 -25.86 -18.38 16.21
CA GLU A 209 -25.44 -19.44 17.14
C GLU A 209 -24.22 -20.22 16.65
N LYS A 210 -23.91 -20.15 15.37
CA LYS A 210 -22.75 -20.82 14.73
C LYS A 210 -22.30 -20.04 13.50
N GLY A 211 -21.08 -19.58 13.51
CA GLY A 211 -20.43 -18.88 12.39
C GLY A 211 -19.31 -17.96 12.85
N PRO A 212 -18.48 -17.47 11.94
CA PRO A 212 -17.42 -16.54 12.28
C PRO A 212 -18.02 -15.26 12.88
N HIS A 213 -17.45 -14.81 14.00
CA HIS A 213 -17.86 -13.58 14.65
C HIS A 213 -17.35 -12.38 13.85
N LEU A 214 -18.28 -11.67 13.25
CA LEU A 214 -18.00 -10.41 12.56
C LEU A 214 -18.42 -9.24 13.44
N GLY A 215 -17.58 -8.23 13.49
CA GLY A 215 -17.84 -6.97 14.16
C GLY A 215 -17.59 -5.79 13.23
N LEU A 216 -18.23 -4.67 13.54
CA LEU A 216 -17.90 -3.38 12.96
C LEU A 216 -16.98 -2.66 13.93
N LYS A 217 -15.95 -2.04 13.41
CA LYS A 217 -15.00 -1.21 14.17
C LYS A 217 -14.93 0.17 13.55
N ALA A 218 -15.16 1.18 14.36
CA ALA A 218 -14.93 2.55 13.97
C ALA A 218 -13.48 2.94 14.29
N ILE A 219 -12.79 3.50 13.32
CA ILE A 219 -11.41 3.96 13.43
C ILE A 219 -11.41 5.45 13.20
N GLN A 220 -11.11 6.21 14.25
CA GLN A 220 -11.01 7.66 14.18
C GLN A 220 -9.60 8.05 13.76
N ARG A 221 -9.49 8.97 12.80
CA ARG A 221 -8.22 9.46 12.29
C ARG A 221 -8.20 10.97 12.26
N LEU A 222 -7.18 11.55 12.86
CA LEU A 222 -6.86 12.96 12.72
C LEU A 222 -6.10 13.18 11.41
N THR A 223 -6.49 14.22 10.71
CA THR A 223 -5.87 14.57 9.43
C THR A 223 -4.49 15.16 9.62
N TYR A 224 -4.29 15.93 10.68
CA TYR A 224 -3.10 16.73 10.93
C TYR A 224 -2.38 16.34 12.21
N LYS A 225 -1.07 16.49 12.26
CA LYS A 225 -0.24 16.22 13.45
C LYS A 225 -0.25 17.39 14.44
N ASP A 226 0.19 17.13 15.66
CA ASP A 226 0.40 18.18 16.66
C ASP A 226 1.42 19.21 16.17
N GLY A 227 1.09 20.50 16.32
CA GLY A 227 1.90 21.63 15.89
C GLY A 227 1.91 21.88 14.38
N GLU A 228 1.04 21.24 13.60
CA GLU A 228 0.95 21.51 12.16
C GLU A 228 0.15 22.76 11.86
N LEU A 229 0.73 23.62 11.02
CA LEU A 229 0.09 24.81 10.49
C LEU A 229 -0.55 24.53 9.14
N ILE A 230 -1.85 24.68 9.05
CA ILE A 230 -2.63 24.45 7.85
C ILE A 230 -2.95 25.78 7.19
N LYS A 231 -2.39 26.00 6.01
CA LYS A 231 -2.60 27.19 5.21
C LYS A 231 -3.87 26.99 4.38
N SER A 232 -4.93 27.66 4.75
CA SER A 232 -6.20 27.63 4.02
C SER A 232 -7.00 28.88 4.30
N VAL A 233 -7.81 29.27 3.33
CA VAL A 233 -8.88 30.27 3.46
C VAL A 233 -10.19 29.58 3.84
N GLU A 234 -10.34 28.33 3.37
CA GLU A 234 -11.53 27.51 3.61
C GLU A 234 -11.32 26.60 4.82
N GLY A 235 -12.44 26.17 5.38
CA GLY A 235 -12.43 25.21 6.47
C GLY A 235 -11.84 23.86 6.10
N VAL A 236 -11.28 23.19 7.09
CA VAL A 236 -10.66 21.88 6.95
C VAL A 236 -11.30 20.86 7.87
N GLU A 237 -11.26 19.60 7.46
CA GLU A 237 -11.74 18.47 8.24
C GLU A 237 -10.64 18.00 9.19
N LEU A 238 -10.88 18.08 10.49
CA LEU A 238 -9.91 17.69 11.52
C LEU A 238 -9.93 16.20 11.82
N LEU A 239 -11.12 15.61 11.88
CA LEU A 239 -11.35 14.22 12.26
C LEU A 239 -12.16 13.51 11.17
N ARG A 240 -11.70 12.36 10.75
CA ARG A 240 -12.43 11.44 9.87
C ARG A 240 -12.60 10.09 10.56
N THR A 241 -13.82 9.60 10.59
CA THR A 241 -14.11 8.28 11.14
C THR A 241 -14.34 7.28 10.01
N HIS A 242 -13.58 6.20 10.04
CA HIS A 242 -13.69 5.08 9.10
C HIS A 242 -14.38 3.91 9.77
N LEU A 243 -15.33 3.30 9.09
CA LEU A 243 -15.96 2.07 9.52
C LEU A 243 -15.27 0.89 8.82
N SER A 244 -14.75 -0.04 9.58
CA SER A 244 -14.11 -1.26 9.08
C SER A 244 -14.79 -2.50 9.61
N ILE A 245 -14.64 -3.60 8.87
CA ILE A 245 -15.10 -4.92 9.31
C ILE A 245 -13.96 -5.63 9.99
N GLU A 246 -14.23 -6.19 11.16
CA GLU A 246 -13.29 -7.02 11.91
C GLU A 246 -13.87 -8.43 12.08
N SER A 247 -13.12 -9.42 11.61
CA SER A 247 -13.41 -10.83 11.85
C SER A 247 -12.47 -11.35 12.92
N PHE A 248 -13.03 -11.98 13.97
CA PHE A 248 -12.26 -12.55 15.07
C PHE A 248 -11.81 -13.98 14.80
N ASP A 249 -12.36 -14.62 13.76
CA ASP A 249 -12.02 -15.97 13.34
C ASP A 249 -11.12 -15.98 12.10
N ALA A 250 -10.61 -17.16 11.74
CA ALA A 250 -9.78 -17.36 10.55
C ALA A 250 -10.47 -16.79 9.31
N THR A 251 -9.79 -15.92 8.60
CA THR A 251 -10.21 -15.04 7.49
C THR A 251 -11.19 -15.65 6.49
N PRO A 252 -12.51 -15.54 6.71
CA PRO A 252 -13.47 -15.90 5.67
C PRO A 252 -13.41 -14.86 4.54
N GLN A 253 -13.64 -15.31 3.32
CA GLN A 253 -13.92 -14.37 2.24
C GLN A 253 -15.32 -13.79 2.45
N MET A 254 -15.40 -12.45 2.42
CA MET A 254 -16.63 -11.73 2.67
C MET A 254 -17.05 -10.97 1.42
N THR A 255 -18.35 -10.93 1.16
CA THR A 255 -18.96 -10.01 0.19
C THR A 255 -19.99 -9.15 0.89
N ILE A 256 -20.14 -7.93 0.42
CA ILE A 256 -21.22 -7.04 0.86
C ILE A 256 -22.37 -7.12 -0.13
N ASP A 257 -23.55 -7.27 0.40
CA ASP A 257 -24.79 -7.08 -0.33
C ASP A 257 -25.63 -6.00 0.35
N VAL A 258 -26.27 -5.15 -0.45
CA VAL A 258 -27.16 -4.09 0.04
C VAL A 258 -28.59 -4.48 -0.31
N GLU A 259 -29.35 -4.81 0.70
CA GLU A 259 -30.76 -5.13 0.57
C GLU A 259 -31.59 -3.91 0.96
N SER A 260 -32.41 -3.40 0.06
CA SER A 260 -33.43 -2.41 0.41
C SER A 260 -34.57 -3.15 1.09
N VAL A 261 -34.70 -2.95 2.39
CA VAL A 261 -35.83 -3.48 3.15
C VAL A 261 -36.94 -2.45 3.08
N GLU A 262 -38.02 -2.80 2.40
CA GLU A 262 -39.27 -2.07 2.53
C GLU A 262 -39.81 -2.32 3.95
N ASP A 263 -39.41 -1.48 4.87
CA ASP A 263 -40.05 -1.46 6.18
C ASP A 263 -41.45 -0.87 6.01
N LYS A 264 -42.46 -1.51 6.60
CA LYS A 264 -43.84 -1.05 6.55
C LYS A 264 -44.08 0.33 7.15
N THR A 265 -43.10 0.86 7.86
CA THR A 265 -43.14 2.17 8.53
C THR A 265 -42.27 3.23 7.87
N ASP A 266 -41.18 2.86 7.17
CA ASP A 266 -40.28 3.81 6.50
C ASP A 266 -39.69 3.18 5.23
N ALA A 267 -40.07 3.71 4.07
CA ALA A 267 -39.62 3.24 2.75
C ALA A 267 -38.16 3.60 2.41
N THR A 268 -37.43 4.16 3.35
CA THR A 268 -36.06 4.69 3.14
C THR A 268 -34.97 3.89 3.83
N ILE A 269 -35.29 2.84 4.59
CA ILE A 269 -34.29 2.07 5.34
C ILE A 269 -33.66 1.02 4.43
N ASN A 270 -32.38 1.22 4.14
CA ASN A 270 -31.54 0.21 3.50
C ASN A 270 -30.77 -0.58 4.55
N ARG A 271 -30.79 -1.89 4.46
CA ARG A 271 -29.96 -2.76 5.30
C ARG A 271 -28.71 -3.19 4.52
N LEU A 272 -27.60 -3.11 5.18
CA LEU A 272 -26.36 -3.70 4.71
C LEU A 272 -26.27 -5.12 5.26
N ASN A 273 -26.34 -6.10 4.39
CA ASN A 273 -26.14 -7.50 4.74
C ASN A 273 -24.70 -7.90 4.42
N LEU A 274 -23.97 -8.35 5.43
CA LEU A 274 -22.69 -8.99 5.26
C LEU A 274 -22.92 -10.48 5.05
N VAL A 275 -22.64 -10.94 3.84
CA VAL A 275 -22.71 -12.36 3.48
C VAL A 275 -21.29 -12.93 3.51
N ILE A 276 -21.08 -13.89 4.39
CA ILE A 276 -19.84 -14.64 4.47
C ILE A 276 -19.92 -15.76 3.45
N LEU A 277 -18.99 -15.73 2.50
CA LEU A 277 -18.88 -16.75 1.46
C LEU A 277 -17.53 -17.44 1.60
N GLU A 278 -17.54 -18.75 1.62
CA GLU A 278 -16.35 -19.53 1.32
C GLU A 278 -16.19 -19.51 -0.21
N SER A 279 -15.20 -18.77 -0.71
CA SER A 279 -14.91 -18.74 -2.14
C SER A 279 -13.73 -19.65 -2.43
N ILE A 280 -14.00 -20.76 -3.09
CA ILE A 280 -12.96 -21.67 -3.56
C ILE A 280 -12.62 -21.28 -5.00
N LEU A 281 -11.35 -20.90 -5.21
CA LEU A 281 -10.84 -20.52 -6.51
C LEU A 281 -10.43 -21.78 -7.27
N VAL A 282 -11.32 -22.24 -8.16
CA VAL A 282 -11.02 -23.33 -9.08
C VAL A 282 -10.32 -22.73 -10.29
N ARG A 283 -9.07 -23.10 -10.53
CA ARG A 283 -8.33 -22.63 -11.72
C ARG A 283 -8.96 -23.26 -12.95
N ARG A 284 -9.25 -22.43 -13.94
CA ARG A 284 -9.59 -22.90 -15.27
C ARG A 284 -8.42 -23.64 -15.88
N ASP A 285 -8.71 -24.64 -16.69
CA ASP A 285 -7.70 -25.37 -17.47
C ASP A 285 -6.85 -24.39 -18.27
N THR A 286 -5.59 -24.29 -17.92
CA THR A 286 -4.62 -23.47 -18.66
C THR A 286 -3.99 -24.34 -19.74
N ILE A 287 -4.47 -24.17 -20.97
CA ILE A 287 -3.98 -24.90 -22.16
C ILE A 287 -2.56 -24.44 -22.59
N SER A 288 -1.98 -23.42 -21.96
CA SER A 288 -0.86 -22.70 -22.58
C SER A 288 0.46 -22.70 -21.87
N ASP A 289 0.62 -23.23 -20.68
CA ASP A 289 1.94 -23.28 -20.05
C ASP A 289 2.58 -24.65 -20.24
N SER A 290 3.60 -24.66 -21.11
CA SER A 290 4.43 -25.83 -21.43
C SER A 290 5.21 -26.39 -20.24
N SER A 291 5.14 -25.77 -19.08
CA SER A 291 5.87 -26.14 -17.88
C SER A 291 5.08 -27.03 -16.90
N HIS A 292 3.75 -27.00 -16.97
CA HIS A 292 2.91 -27.86 -16.13
C HIS A 292 2.01 -28.71 -17.03
N GLY A 293 1.86 -29.99 -16.71
CA GLY A 293 0.97 -30.90 -17.45
C GLY A 293 -0.40 -30.28 -17.63
N SER A 294 -1.16 -30.69 -18.67
CA SER A 294 -2.52 -30.21 -18.82
C SER A 294 -3.33 -30.60 -17.59
N THR A 295 -3.91 -29.61 -16.94
CA THR A 295 -4.81 -29.83 -15.80
C THR A 295 -6.25 -29.72 -16.29
N HIS A 296 -7.06 -30.69 -15.95
CA HIS A 296 -8.49 -30.66 -16.19
C HIS A 296 -9.21 -30.62 -14.86
N THR A 297 -10.04 -29.60 -14.64
CA THR A 297 -10.79 -29.45 -13.41
C THR A 297 -12.27 -29.60 -13.68
N GLU A 298 -12.88 -30.57 -13.06
CA GLU A 298 -14.31 -30.87 -13.15
C GLU A 298 -15.01 -30.49 -11.86
N LEU A 299 -16.07 -29.69 -11.98
CA LEU A 299 -16.92 -29.36 -10.86
C LEU A 299 -17.86 -30.52 -10.56
N GLN A 300 -17.89 -30.96 -9.30
CA GLN A 300 -18.71 -32.08 -8.83
C GLN A 300 -20.04 -31.61 -8.21
N VAL A 301 -20.29 -30.32 -8.21
CA VAL A 301 -21.45 -29.71 -7.58
C VAL A 301 -22.22 -28.84 -8.58
N ASN A 302 -23.52 -28.78 -8.39
CA ASN A 302 -24.42 -27.95 -9.19
C ASN A 302 -24.81 -26.69 -8.41
N ASN A 303 -25.37 -25.71 -9.15
CA ASN A 303 -25.93 -24.52 -8.52
C ASN A 303 -27.04 -24.90 -7.53
N ASP A 304 -27.07 -24.20 -6.37
CA ASP A 304 -28.06 -24.42 -5.29
C ASP A 304 -27.99 -25.80 -4.59
N GLN A 305 -26.92 -26.57 -4.81
CA GLN A 305 -26.71 -27.84 -4.13
C GLN A 305 -26.21 -27.60 -2.69
N LEU A 306 -26.89 -28.26 -1.73
CA LEU A 306 -26.44 -28.23 -0.34
C LEU A 306 -25.19 -29.13 -0.16
N VAL A 307 -24.08 -28.57 0.31
CA VAL A 307 -22.85 -29.28 0.60
C VAL A 307 -22.53 -29.26 2.09
N LYS A 308 -21.78 -30.24 2.58
CA LYS A 308 -21.32 -30.32 3.98
C LYS A 308 -19.82 -30.09 4.03
N ALA A 309 -19.33 -29.73 5.20
CA ALA A 309 -17.89 -29.63 5.43
C ALA A 309 -17.21 -31.00 5.14
N GLY A 310 -16.25 -30.98 4.23
CA GLY A 310 -15.54 -32.17 3.77
C GLY A 310 -16.03 -32.77 2.44
N ASP A 311 -17.14 -32.26 1.88
CA ASP A 311 -17.60 -32.72 0.57
C ASP A 311 -16.65 -32.26 -0.55
N VAL A 312 -16.47 -33.11 -1.56
CA VAL A 312 -15.63 -32.80 -2.72
C VAL A 312 -16.44 -31.89 -3.66
N ILE A 313 -15.99 -30.68 -3.84
CA ILE A 313 -16.63 -29.67 -4.69
C ILE A 313 -16.10 -29.71 -6.12
N ALA A 314 -14.79 -29.95 -6.28
CA ALA A 314 -14.14 -30.05 -7.57
C ALA A 314 -13.01 -31.05 -7.52
N THR A 315 -12.78 -31.73 -8.64
CA THR A 315 -11.66 -32.66 -8.81
C THR A 315 -10.74 -32.16 -9.91
N THR A 316 -9.47 -31.95 -9.59
CA THR A 316 -8.46 -31.54 -10.56
C THR A 316 -7.62 -32.75 -10.95
N GLN A 317 -7.63 -33.09 -12.23
CA GLN A 317 -6.81 -34.16 -12.82
C GLN A 317 -5.62 -33.55 -13.53
N ILE A 318 -4.45 -34.09 -13.29
CA ILE A 318 -3.23 -33.75 -14.03
C ILE A 318 -3.09 -34.79 -15.15
N LEU A 319 -3.23 -34.35 -16.39
CA LEU A 319 -3.18 -35.23 -17.55
C LEU A 319 -1.76 -35.26 -18.12
N CYS A 320 -1.27 -36.48 -18.39
CA CYS A 320 -0.01 -36.65 -19.06
C CYS A 320 -0.14 -36.21 -20.54
N LYS A 321 0.81 -35.43 -21.02
CA LYS A 321 0.86 -34.96 -22.42
C LYS A 321 1.52 -35.98 -23.36
N GLU A 322 2.34 -36.83 -22.84
CA GLU A 322 3.16 -37.77 -23.61
C GLU A 322 2.90 -39.22 -23.20
N LYS A 323 2.93 -40.09 -24.16
CA LYS A 323 2.84 -41.53 -23.92
C LYS A 323 4.21 -42.05 -23.46
N GLY A 324 4.28 -42.77 -22.33
CA GLY A 324 5.53 -43.30 -21.85
C GLY A 324 5.41 -44.09 -20.55
N LEU A 325 6.53 -44.48 -20.01
CA LEU A 325 6.65 -45.19 -18.73
C LEU A 325 6.77 -44.17 -17.61
N VAL A 326 5.93 -44.32 -16.59
CA VAL A 326 5.99 -43.45 -15.43
C VAL A 326 7.09 -43.92 -14.48
N GLN A 327 8.01 -43.02 -14.16
CA GLN A 327 9.00 -43.23 -13.10
C GLN A 327 8.70 -42.30 -11.93
N LEU A 328 8.68 -42.92 -10.73
CA LEU A 328 8.56 -42.19 -9.47
C LEU A 328 9.97 -42.12 -8.87
N PRO A 329 10.62 -40.94 -8.87
CA PRO A 329 11.87 -40.78 -8.15
C PRO A 329 11.64 -41.07 -6.65
N ASN A 330 12.66 -41.57 -5.96
CA ASN A 330 12.59 -41.94 -4.55
C ASN A 330 11.95 -40.79 -3.73
N VAL A 331 10.76 -41.09 -3.22
CA VAL A 331 9.97 -40.11 -2.44
C VAL A 331 10.58 -40.06 -1.04
N VAL A 332 11.11 -38.94 -0.67
CA VAL A 332 11.31 -38.54 0.73
C VAL A 332 9.96 -38.11 1.23
N ASP A 333 9.41 -38.75 2.25
CA ASP A 333 8.01 -38.59 2.70
C ASP A 333 7.61 -37.18 3.15
N ASP A 334 8.54 -36.24 3.33
CA ASP A 334 8.32 -34.86 3.80
C ASP A 334 8.42 -33.79 2.71
N GLU A 335 8.58 -34.12 1.45
CA GLU A 335 8.62 -33.06 0.42
C GLU A 335 7.23 -32.64 -0.02
N PRO A 336 6.94 -31.29 0.02
CA PRO A 336 5.63 -30.74 -0.36
C PRO A 336 5.33 -30.87 -1.87
N ILE A 337 6.33 -31.20 -2.69
CA ILE A 337 6.20 -31.35 -4.14
C ILE A 337 6.65 -32.72 -4.56
N ARG A 338 5.69 -33.54 -4.99
CA ARG A 338 5.99 -34.85 -5.58
C ARG A 338 6.24 -34.69 -7.08
N ARG A 339 7.39 -35.12 -7.54
CA ARG A 339 7.73 -35.12 -8.96
C ARG A 339 7.39 -36.47 -9.57
N LEU A 340 6.86 -36.45 -10.80
CA LEU A 340 6.53 -37.60 -11.59
C LEU A 340 7.18 -37.44 -12.96
N ILE A 341 7.95 -38.42 -13.38
CA ILE A 341 8.66 -38.41 -14.66
C ILE A 341 7.98 -39.37 -15.60
N VAL A 342 7.71 -38.94 -16.83
CA VAL A 342 7.19 -39.79 -17.89
C VAL A 342 8.30 -39.95 -18.95
N GLU A 343 8.84 -41.12 -19.04
CA GLU A 343 9.84 -41.48 -20.08
C GLU A 343 9.12 -41.91 -21.34
N ARG A 344 9.44 -41.29 -22.47
CA ARG A 344 8.89 -41.63 -23.77
C ARG A 344 9.71 -42.76 -24.39
N GLU A 345 9.04 -43.68 -25.07
CA GLU A 345 9.70 -44.73 -25.84
C GLU A 345 10.61 -44.16 -26.95
N GLU A 346 10.23 -42.98 -27.49
CA GLU A 346 10.98 -42.26 -28.52
C GLU A 346 12.31 -41.68 -28.04
N ASP A 347 12.47 -41.53 -26.73
CA ASP A 347 13.69 -40.99 -26.13
C ASP A 347 14.72 -42.11 -25.86
N LYS A 348 14.40 -43.38 -26.18
CA LYS A 348 15.29 -44.55 -26.04
C LYS A 348 15.65 -45.14 -27.38
N ILE A 349 16.93 -45.34 -27.61
CA ILE A 349 17.46 -46.00 -28.79
C ILE A 349 18.14 -47.29 -28.38
N ASN A 350 17.74 -48.39 -29.02
CA ASN A 350 18.37 -49.67 -28.83
C ASN A 350 19.44 -49.90 -29.90
N ILE A 351 20.68 -49.92 -29.48
CA ILE A 351 21.86 -50.15 -30.36
C ILE A 351 22.28 -51.62 -30.22
N LYS A 352 22.16 -52.35 -31.29
CA LYS A 352 22.60 -53.78 -31.31
C LYS A 352 24.11 -53.84 -31.38
N ILE A 353 24.69 -54.63 -30.49
CA ILE A 353 26.12 -54.89 -30.40
C ILE A 353 26.40 -56.37 -30.60
N SER A 354 27.41 -56.68 -31.42
CA SER A 354 27.83 -58.03 -31.60
C SER A 354 29.01 -58.45 -30.70
N ASP A 355 29.72 -57.44 -30.19
CA ASP A 355 30.91 -57.65 -29.34
C ASP A 355 30.60 -57.22 -27.91
N LYS A 356 31.53 -57.52 -27.00
CA LYS A 356 31.41 -57.09 -25.61
C LYS A 356 31.36 -55.57 -25.54
N PRO A 357 30.38 -54.97 -24.80
CA PRO A 357 30.30 -53.53 -24.59
C PRO A 357 31.54 -53.04 -23.83
N ILE A 358 32.04 -51.89 -24.25
CA ILE A 358 33.12 -51.15 -23.57
C ILE A 358 32.56 -50.24 -22.49
N VAL A 359 31.32 -49.87 -22.66
CA VAL A 359 30.56 -48.93 -21.80
C VAL A 359 29.82 -49.67 -20.69
N LYS A 360 29.51 -48.97 -19.60
CA LYS A 360 28.75 -49.46 -18.45
C LYS A 360 27.41 -48.75 -18.36
N VAL A 361 26.48 -49.33 -17.61
CA VAL A 361 25.22 -48.66 -17.27
C VAL A 361 25.53 -47.39 -16.45
N GLY A 362 24.94 -46.27 -16.82
CA GLY A 362 25.19 -44.94 -16.26
C GLY A 362 26.28 -44.16 -16.99
N ASP A 363 26.99 -44.74 -17.96
CA ASP A 363 27.96 -43.98 -18.74
C ASP A 363 27.26 -43.02 -19.73
N ARG A 364 27.79 -41.84 -19.84
CA ARG A 364 27.33 -40.82 -20.78
C ARG A 364 28.15 -40.90 -22.06
N VAL A 365 27.49 -41.05 -23.17
CA VAL A 365 28.10 -41.16 -24.50
C VAL A 365 27.67 -40.03 -25.40
N VAL A 366 28.57 -39.63 -26.28
CA VAL A 366 28.33 -38.59 -27.30
C VAL A 366 28.33 -39.29 -28.65
N ASP A 367 27.72 -38.63 -29.65
CA ASP A 367 27.73 -39.09 -31.02
C ASP A 367 29.17 -39.37 -31.51
N GLY A 368 29.42 -40.58 -32.00
CA GLY A 368 30.73 -41.06 -32.41
C GLY A 368 31.54 -41.86 -31.37
N ASP A 369 31.13 -41.87 -30.11
CA ASP A 369 31.79 -42.64 -29.05
C ASP A 369 31.66 -44.15 -29.30
N LEU A 370 32.69 -44.92 -28.91
CA LEU A 370 32.71 -46.35 -29.05
C LEU A 370 31.88 -47.02 -27.94
N ILE A 371 30.76 -47.63 -28.31
CA ILE A 371 29.94 -48.46 -27.41
C ILE A 371 30.53 -49.88 -27.33
N SER A 372 31.02 -50.40 -28.46
CA SER A 372 31.75 -51.64 -28.55
C SER A 372 32.93 -51.51 -29.50
N LYS A 373 33.74 -52.54 -29.68
CA LYS A 373 34.89 -52.52 -30.62
C LYS A 373 34.47 -52.19 -32.05
N SER A 374 33.26 -52.57 -32.43
CA SER A 374 32.76 -52.48 -33.81
C SER A 374 31.63 -51.45 -33.98
N VAL A 375 31.02 -50.98 -32.88
CA VAL A 375 29.84 -50.13 -32.95
C VAL A 375 30.06 -48.78 -32.22
N LYS A 376 29.76 -47.70 -32.91
CA LYS A 376 29.79 -46.35 -32.39
C LYS A 376 28.38 -45.86 -32.08
N SER A 377 28.26 -44.99 -31.09
CA SER A 377 27.01 -44.32 -30.81
C SER A 377 26.62 -43.37 -31.95
N THR A 378 25.35 -43.36 -32.32
CA THR A 378 24.77 -42.47 -33.33
C THR A 378 24.06 -41.27 -32.71
N SER A 379 24.05 -41.21 -31.41
CA SER A 379 23.33 -40.19 -30.64
C SER A 379 24.01 -39.97 -29.29
N CYS A 380 23.73 -38.84 -28.70
CA CYS A 380 24.20 -38.49 -27.35
C CYS A 380 23.18 -38.93 -26.31
N GLY A 381 23.66 -39.43 -25.18
CA GLY A 381 22.78 -39.86 -24.10
C GLY A 381 23.49 -40.61 -22.99
N GLU A 382 22.72 -41.23 -22.12
CA GLU A 382 23.16 -42.07 -21.00
C GLU A 382 22.78 -43.53 -21.27
N ILE A 383 23.66 -44.43 -20.94
CA ILE A 383 23.40 -45.86 -21.08
C ILE A 383 22.54 -46.33 -19.91
N GLU A 384 21.32 -46.74 -20.21
CA GLU A 384 20.35 -47.17 -19.22
C GLU A 384 20.43 -48.68 -18.97
N GLU A 385 20.55 -49.47 -20.01
CA GLU A 385 20.56 -50.94 -19.90
C GLU A 385 21.50 -51.57 -20.93
N ILE A 386 22.15 -52.64 -20.51
CA ILE A 386 22.94 -53.48 -21.38
C ILE A 386 22.43 -54.91 -21.23
N ALA A 387 21.64 -55.39 -22.21
CA ALA A 387 21.03 -56.72 -22.16
C ALA A 387 20.99 -57.37 -23.54
N ASN A 388 21.15 -58.69 -23.61
CA ASN A 388 20.93 -59.52 -24.78
C ASN A 388 21.62 -59.05 -26.08
N GLY A 389 22.83 -58.51 -25.99
CA GLY A 389 23.56 -58.04 -27.18
C GLY A 389 23.02 -56.70 -27.73
N SER A 390 22.30 -55.94 -26.91
CA SER A 390 21.86 -54.57 -27.19
C SER A 390 22.19 -53.65 -26.03
N VAL A 391 22.44 -52.39 -26.35
CA VAL A 391 22.63 -51.31 -25.42
C VAL A 391 21.49 -50.32 -25.61
N THR A 392 20.74 -50.09 -24.57
CA THR A 392 19.69 -49.11 -24.55
C THR A 392 20.28 -47.75 -24.13
N LEU A 393 20.25 -46.78 -25.06
CA LEU A 393 20.70 -45.43 -24.85
C LEU A 393 19.49 -44.53 -24.65
N ARG A 394 19.45 -43.84 -23.52
CA ARG A 394 18.50 -42.79 -23.24
C ARG A 394 19.05 -41.49 -23.85
N LEU A 395 18.29 -40.90 -24.77
CA LEU A 395 18.73 -39.73 -25.51
C LEU A 395 18.91 -38.49 -24.58
N GLY A 396 20.01 -37.80 -24.80
CA GLY A 396 20.33 -36.55 -24.15
C GLY A 396 20.94 -35.55 -25.14
N ARG A 397 20.87 -34.29 -24.83
CA ARG A 397 21.53 -33.25 -25.63
C ARG A 397 22.69 -32.66 -24.84
N PRO A 398 23.93 -32.77 -25.34
CA PRO A 398 25.06 -32.10 -24.72
C PRO A 398 25.01 -30.61 -25.02
N TYR A 399 25.17 -29.80 -23.99
CA TYR A 399 25.37 -28.37 -24.11
C TYR A 399 26.78 -28.03 -23.69
N MET A 400 27.48 -27.26 -24.54
CA MET A 400 28.80 -26.76 -24.20
C MET A 400 28.64 -25.44 -23.44
N VAL A 401 29.26 -25.36 -22.30
CA VAL A 401 29.33 -24.17 -21.47
C VAL A 401 30.79 -23.72 -21.39
N SER A 402 31.02 -22.40 -21.36
CA SER A 402 32.38 -21.87 -21.19
C SER A 402 32.91 -22.15 -19.80
N PRO A 403 34.24 -22.23 -19.61
CA PRO A 403 34.82 -22.19 -18.28
C PRO A 403 34.29 -20.94 -17.54
N ASP A 404 34.18 -21.03 -16.24
CA ASP A 404 33.67 -19.98 -15.37
C ASP A 404 32.17 -19.64 -15.52
N SER A 405 31.42 -20.43 -16.26
CA SER A 405 29.95 -20.31 -16.30
C SER A 405 29.32 -20.79 -15.01
N VAL A 406 28.29 -20.07 -14.56
CA VAL A 406 27.51 -20.45 -13.38
C VAL A 406 26.38 -21.37 -13.78
N LEU A 407 26.39 -22.61 -13.30
CA LEU A 407 25.31 -23.56 -13.52
C LEU A 407 24.15 -23.27 -12.56
N HIS A 408 22.95 -23.21 -13.09
CA HIS A 408 21.71 -23.06 -12.30
C HIS A 408 21.06 -24.40 -11.94
N VAL A 409 21.57 -25.49 -12.51
CA VAL A 409 21.05 -26.84 -12.34
C VAL A 409 22.12 -27.75 -11.74
N LYS A 410 21.67 -28.73 -10.98
CA LYS A 410 22.51 -29.78 -10.40
C LYS A 410 22.25 -31.11 -11.13
N ASP A 411 23.16 -32.07 -10.93
CA ASP A 411 22.97 -33.44 -11.46
C ASP A 411 21.70 -34.06 -10.87
N GLY A 412 20.84 -34.59 -11.72
CA GLY A 412 19.53 -35.14 -11.36
C GLY A 412 18.38 -34.16 -11.30
N ASP A 413 18.60 -32.88 -11.50
CA ASP A 413 17.52 -31.91 -11.53
C ASP A 413 16.61 -32.09 -12.76
N LEU A 414 15.30 -32.04 -12.54
CA LEU A 414 14.33 -32.01 -13.62
C LEU A 414 14.22 -30.58 -14.17
N VAL A 415 14.54 -30.42 -15.45
CA VAL A 415 14.44 -29.15 -16.14
C VAL A 415 13.29 -29.16 -17.12
N LEU A 416 12.65 -27.99 -17.28
CA LEU A 416 11.52 -27.77 -18.16
C LEU A 416 11.97 -26.93 -19.37
N ARG A 417 11.16 -26.96 -20.42
CA ARG A 417 11.43 -26.13 -21.59
C ARG A 417 11.37 -24.63 -21.22
N GLY A 418 12.49 -23.94 -21.40
CA GLY A 418 12.63 -22.52 -21.06
C GLY A 418 13.37 -22.25 -19.76
N ASP A 419 13.70 -23.29 -18.97
CA ASP A 419 14.52 -23.12 -17.77
C ASP A 419 15.96 -22.74 -18.14
N GLY A 420 16.52 -21.81 -17.37
CA GLY A 420 17.92 -21.40 -17.49
C GLY A 420 18.85 -22.48 -16.96
N LEU A 421 19.65 -23.12 -17.82
CA LEU A 421 20.59 -24.17 -17.41
C LEU A 421 21.90 -23.60 -16.87
N ALA A 422 22.40 -22.55 -17.51
CA ALA A 422 23.66 -21.93 -17.13
C ALA A 422 23.67 -20.45 -17.51
N LEU A 423 24.41 -19.69 -16.73
CA LEU A 423 24.73 -18.30 -17.02
C LEU A 423 26.13 -18.27 -17.66
N LEU A 424 26.19 -17.94 -18.95
CA LEU A 424 27.45 -17.78 -19.66
C LEU A 424 27.97 -16.36 -19.47
N VAL A 425 29.16 -16.25 -18.87
CA VAL A 425 29.82 -14.97 -18.65
C VAL A 425 30.80 -14.73 -19.81
N PHE A 426 30.53 -13.70 -20.58
CA PHE A 426 31.46 -13.23 -21.61
C PHE A 426 32.15 -11.95 -21.15
N GLU A 427 33.41 -12.02 -20.83
CA GLU A 427 34.25 -10.83 -20.72
C GLU A 427 34.56 -10.31 -22.13
N ARG A 428 33.86 -9.29 -22.54
CA ARG A 428 34.27 -8.50 -23.69
C ARG A 428 35.11 -7.36 -23.15
N GLN A 429 36.41 -7.45 -23.31
CA GLN A 429 37.25 -6.26 -23.17
C GLN A 429 36.78 -5.25 -24.24
N LYS A 430 36.08 -4.23 -23.80
CA LYS A 430 35.92 -3.04 -24.63
C LYS A 430 37.31 -2.50 -24.87
N THR A 431 37.65 -2.31 -26.13
CA THR A 431 38.82 -1.52 -26.54
C THR A 431 38.90 -0.29 -25.67
N GLY A 432 39.92 -0.25 -24.85
CA GLY A 432 40.24 0.56 -23.71
C GLY A 432 39.42 1.80 -23.46
N ASP A 433 39.20 2.07 -22.19
CA ASP A 433 38.87 3.43 -21.75
C ASP A 433 39.73 4.40 -22.53
N ILE A 434 39.12 5.44 -23.08
CA ILE A 434 39.84 6.51 -23.73
C ILE A 434 40.70 7.16 -22.65
N VAL A 435 41.95 6.69 -22.56
CA VAL A 435 42.91 7.15 -21.50
C VAL A 435 43.61 8.43 -21.84
N GLN A 436 43.47 8.91 -23.08
CA GLN A 436 44.15 10.12 -23.60
C GLN A 436 43.22 10.94 -24.49
N GLY A 437 43.44 12.25 -24.52
CA GLY A 437 42.78 13.18 -25.40
C GLY A 437 41.52 13.89 -24.83
N LEU A 438 40.92 14.75 -25.62
CA LEU A 438 39.74 15.57 -25.27
C LEU A 438 38.58 14.78 -24.69
N PRO A 439 38.18 13.61 -25.23
CA PRO A 439 37.08 12.84 -24.66
C PRO A 439 37.32 12.38 -23.23
N ARG A 440 38.57 12.11 -22.86
CA ARG A 440 38.93 11.73 -21.48
C ARG A 440 38.87 12.92 -20.52
N ILE A 441 39.25 14.09 -21.00
CA ILE A 441 39.13 15.34 -20.24
C ILE A 441 37.66 15.69 -20.02
N GLU A 442 36.82 15.54 -21.02
CA GLU A 442 35.37 15.73 -20.87
C GLU A 442 34.75 14.77 -19.86
N GLU A 443 35.13 13.48 -19.90
CA GLU A 443 34.67 12.50 -18.88
C GLU A 443 35.06 12.89 -17.46
N LEU A 444 36.28 13.37 -17.26
CA LEU A 444 36.77 13.80 -15.96
C LEU A 444 36.12 15.09 -15.46
N LEU A 445 35.87 16.04 -16.36
CA LEU A 445 35.23 17.32 -16.04
C LEU A 445 33.74 17.17 -15.78
N GLU A 446 33.07 16.28 -16.50
CA GLU A 446 31.65 15.99 -16.30
C GLU A 446 31.37 14.98 -15.19
N ALA A 447 32.42 14.50 -14.49
CA ALA A 447 32.32 13.48 -13.45
C ALA A 447 31.50 12.23 -13.87
N ARG A 448 31.50 11.91 -15.15
CA ARG A 448 30.87 10.70 -15.66
C ARG A 448 31.66 9.50 -15.15
N ARG A 449 30.95 8.54 -14.56
CA ARG A 449 31.55 7.26 -14.25
C ARG A 449 32.04 6.61 -15.54
N PRO A 450 33.28 6.13 -15.62
CA PRO A 450 33.74 5.36 -16.75
C PRO A 450 32.74 4.21 -16.94
N ARG A 451 32.34 3.97 -18.18
CA ARG A 451 31.50 2.80 -18.47
C ARG A 451 32.34 1.57 -18.20
N ASP A 452 32.13 0.98 -17.04
CA ASP A 452 32.75 -0.28 -16.68
C ASP A 452 32.54 -1.29 -17.79
N SER A 453 33.51 -2.18 -17.95
CA SER A 453 33.41 -3.32 -18.85
C SER A 453 32.05 -3.99 -18.60
N ALA A 454 31.16 -3.93 -19.59
CA ALA A 454 29.84 -4.53 -19.43
C ALA A 454 30.00 -6.03 -19.46
N ILE A 455 29.79 -6.66 -18.33
CA ILE A 455 29.57 -8.10 -18.25
C ILE A 455 28.23 -8.37 -18.93
N LEU A 456 28.28 -8.91 -20.12
CA LEU A 456 27.08 -9.37 -20.83
C LEU A 456 26.79 -10.80 -20.40
N CYS A 457 25.81 -10.92 -19.53
CA CYS A 457 25.19 -12.21 -19.21
C CYS A 457 24.15 -12.52 -20.28
N LYS A 458 24.26 -13.65 -20.96
CA LYS A 458 23.26 -14.22 -21.84
C LYS A 458 22.76 -15.55 -21.28
#